data_ae8c634142f397808b318763201e2c3d
#
_entry.id   ae8c634142f397808b318763201e2c3d
#
_cell.length_a   1.000
_cell.length_b   1.000
_cell.length_c   1.000
_cell.angle_alpha   90.00
_cell.angle_beta   90.00
_cell.angle_gamma   90.00
#
_symmetry.space_group_name_H-M   'P 1'
#
loop_
_entity.id
_entity.type
_entity.pdbx_description
1 polymer ?
#
loop_
_entity_poly.entity_id
_entity_poly.type
_entity_poly.pdbx_seq_one_letter_code
_entity_poly.pdbx_strand_id
1 'polypeptide(L)'
;MFKIKLRNIKGIKKMDFPFPERKGVYVLTGANGSGKTSLLIALCRLGDKMAFTHFKVNTNKTGNIQIDTYKDSSITYCIDTEEVKYQRKGIRWVPNPRTSSNLIPRFPFTNTLFVSTTGGRFFSQELFNINRATFNTVAPD
;
A
#
# COMPACT_ATOMS: atom_id res chain seq x y z
N MET A 1 -7.77 2.69 -17.03
CA MET A 1 -8.38 2.31 -15.74
C MET A 1 -7.30 1.83 -14.79
N PHE A 2 -7.24 2.38 -13.58
CA PHE A 2 -6.31 1.95 -12.53
C PHE A 2 -6.97 0.96 -11.58
N LYS A 3 -6.26 -0.13 -11.25
CA LYS A 3 -6.78 -1.21 -10.41
C LYS A 3 -5.66 -1.78 -9.53
N ILE A 4 -6.00 -2.15 -8.31
CA ILE A 4 -5.12 -2.92 -7.42
C ILE A 4 -5.72 -4.33 -7.23
N LYS A 5 -4.87 -5.34 -7.40
CA LYS A 5 -5.22 -6.74 -7.12
C LYS A 5 -4.47 -7.20 -5.87
N LEU A 6 -5.18 -7.68 -4.87
CA LEU A 6 -4.61 -8.29 -3.66
C LEU A 6 -4.83 -9.80 -3.68
N ARG A 7 -3.83 -10.56 -3.28
CA ARG A 7 -3.89 -12.04 -3.20
C ARG A 7 -3.24 -12.51 -1.90
N ASN A 8 -3.97 -13.27 -1.12
CA ASN A 8 -3.52 -13.91 0.11
C ASN A 8 -2.88 -12.94 1.12
N ILE A 9 -3.55 -11.84 1.40
CA ILE A 9 -3.08 -10.80 2.34
C ILE A 9 -4.07 -10.64 3.48
N LYS A 10 -3.63 -10.86 4.72
CA LYS A 10 -4.40 -10.62 5.94
C LYS A 10 -5.83 -11.17 5.88
N GLY A 11 -5.99 -12.41 5.45
CA GLY A 11 -7.30 -13.06 5.30
C GLY A 11 -8.04 -12.73 4.00
N ILE A 12 -7.56 -11.79 3.22
CA ILE A 12 -8.07 -11.54 1.86
C ILE A 12 -7.51 -12.60 0.94
N LYS A 13 -8.33 -13.52 0.46
CA LYS A 13 -7.92 -14.50 -0.53
C LYS A 13 -7.71 -13.86 -1.90
N LYS A 14 -8.69 -13.07 -2.31
CA LYS A 14 -8.69 -12.40 -3.61
C LYS A 14 -9.51 -11.10 -3.53
N MET A 15 -8.92 -10.02 -3.98
CA MET A 15 -9.59 -8.74 -4.16
C MET A 15 -9.05 -8.06 -5.43
N ASP A 16 -9.93 -7.65 -6.32
CA ASP A 16 -9.61 -6.83 -7.48
C ASP A 16 -10.42 -5.54 -7.37
N PHE A 17 -9.73 -4.44 -7.11
CA PHE A 17 -10.39 -3.17 -6.81
C PHE A 17 -10.03 -2.11 -7.84
N PRO A 18 -11.00 -1.66 -8.65
CA PRO A 18 -10.82 -0.53 -9.56
C PRO A 18 -10.93 0.79 -8.80
N PHE A 19 -10.06 1.74 -9.10
CA PHE A 19 -10.12 3.08 -8.55
C PHE A 19 -10.82 4.05 -9.50
N PRO A 20 -11.54 5.05 -8.98
CA PRO A 20 -12.16 6.08 -9.81
C PRO A 20 -11.09 6.92 -10.51
N GLU A 21 -11.34 7.28 -11.75
CA GLU A 21 -10.40 8.06 -12.56
C GLU A 21 -10.61 9.58 -12.41
N ARG A 22 -11.80 9.98 -11.97
CA ARG A 22 -12.11 11.41 -11.77
C ARG A 22 -11.64 11.88 -10.40
N LYS A 23 -11.20 13.13 -10.34
CA LYS A 23 -10.91 13.80 -9.06
C LYS A 23 -12.19 13.94 -8.26
N GLY A 24 -12.13 13.72 -6.96
CA GLY A 24 -13.30 13.82 -6.10
C GLY A 24 -13.02 13.27 -4.70
N VAL A 25 -14.04 13.31 -3.87
CA VAL A 25 -14.05 12.69 -2.56
C VAL A 25 -14.77 11.35 -2.68
N TYR A 26 -14.12 10.28 -2.25
CA TYR A 26 -14.64 8.93 -2.32
C TYR A 26 -14.63 8.30 -0.93
N VAL A 27 -15.69 7.58 -0.62
CA VAL A 27 -15.83 6.87 0.65
C VAL A 27 -15.72 5.36 0.40
N LEU A 28 -14.77 4.74 1.06
CA LEU A 28 -14.59 3.29 1.05
C LEU A 28 -15.35 2.68 2.23
N THR A 29 -16.42 1.95 1.94
CA THR A 29 -17.26 1.32 2.95
C THR A 29 -17.16 -0.20 2.89
N GLY A 30 -17.53 -0.86 3.97
CA GLY A 30 -17.54 -2.31 4.07
C GLY A 30 -17.47 -2.76 5.52
N ALA A 31 -17.77 -4.03 5.77
CA ALA A 31 -17.69 -4.63 7.10
C ALA A 31 -16.26 -4.57 7.67
N ASN A 32 -16.15 -4.63 9.00
CA ASN A 32 -14.85 -4.77 9.65
C ASN A 32 -14.16 -6.07 9.18
N GLY A 33 -12.85 -5.96 8.89
CA GLY A 33 -12.10 -7.10 8.35
C GLY A 33 -12.26 -7.34 6.84
N SER A 34 -13.01 -6.52 6.13
CA SER A 34 -13.20 -6.65 4.67
C SER A 34 -11.96 -6.27 3.84
N GLY A 35 -10.90 -5.79 4.48
CA GLY A 35 -9.65 -5.46 3.79
C GLY A 35 -9.48 -4.00 3.38
N LYS A 36 -10.36 -3.09 3.83
CA LYS A 36 -10.29 -1.65 3.50
C LYS A 36 -8.91 -1.05 3.81
N THR A 37 -8.42 -1.25 5.03
CA THR A 37 -7.12 -0.75 5.45
C THR A 37 -5.98 -1.34 4.62
N SER A 38 -6.03 -2.63 4.32
CA SER A 38 -5.03 -3.29 3.47
C SER A 38 -5.01 -2.72 2.06
N LEU A 39 -6.16 -2.41 1.51
CA LEU A 39 -6.28 -1.76 0.20
C LEU A 39 -5.68 -0.35 0.21
N LEU A 40 -5.96 0.44 1.24
CA LEU A 40 -5.42 1.79 1.37
C LEU A 40 -3.89 1.78 1.59
N ILE A 41 -3.38 0.84 2.38
CA ILE A 41 -1.92 0.65 2.55
C ILE A 41 -1.27 0.26 1.21
N ALA A 42 -1.88 -0.64 0.45
CA ALA A 42 -1.40 -1.00 -0.87
C ALA A 42 -1.38 0.21 -1.82
N LEU A 43 -2.41 1.07 -1.78
CA LEU A 43 -2.44 2.31 -2.55
C LEU A 43 -1.31 3.26 -2.12
N CYS A 44 -1.08 3.40 -0.82
CA CYS A 44 -0.04 4.26 -0.27
C CYS A 44 1.37 3.88 -0.75
N ARG A 45 1.61 2.59 -1.08
CA ARG A 45 2.89 2.11 -1.60
C ARG A 45 3.32 2.82 -2.89
N LEU A 46 2.40 3.33 -3.68
CA LEU A 46 2.73 4.08 -4.90
C LEU A 46 3.52 5.36 -4.60
N GLY A 47 3.24 6.01 -3.47
CA GLY A 47 3.97 7.19 -3.00
C GLY A 47 5.04 6.89 -1.93
N ASP A 48 4.84 5.84 -1.14
CA ASP A 48 5.72 5.48 -0.02
C ASP A 48 6.24 4.05 -0.14
N LYS A 49 7.54 3.92 -0.42
CA LYS A 49 8.20 2.62 -0.55
C LYS A 49 8.13 1.77 0.72
N MET A 50 7.96 2.41 1.87
CA MET A 50 7.91 1.74 3.18
C MET A 50 6.51 1.24 3.56
N ALA A 51 5.47 1.56 2.78
CA ALA A 51 4.11 1.16 3.11
C ALA A 51 3.95 -0.36 3.26
N PHE A 52 4.71 -1.16 2.52
CA PHE A 52 4.67 -2.62 2.65
C PHE A 52 5.21 -3.15 3.99
N THR A 53 5.84 -2.32 4.80
CA THR A 53 6.24 -2.72 6.16
C THR A 53 5.04 -3.04 7.04
N HIS A 54 3.86 -2.52 6.70
CA HIS A 54 2.60 -2.81 7.40
C HIS A 54 2.05 -4.21 7.09
N PHE A 55 2.59 -4.87 6.07
CA PHE A 55 2.32 -6.27 5.76
C PHE A 55 3.41 -7.20 6.32
N LYS A 56 4.08 -6.80 7.37
CA LYS A 56 5.06 -7.66 8.05
C LYS A 56 4.39 -8.89 8.63
N VAL A 57 5.10 -9.99 8.52
CA VAL A 57 4.73 -11.23 9.18
C VAL A 57 5.15 -11.13 10.64
N ASN A 58 4.25 -11.54 11.52
CA ASN A 58 4.60 -11.68 12.93
C ASN A 58 5.63 -12.81 13.08
N THR A 59 6.76 -12.50 13.68
CA THR A 59 7.73 -13.48 14.11
C THR A 59 7.53 -13.74 15.60
N ASN A 60 7.74 -14.99 16.05
CA ASN A 60 7.77 -15.28 17.47
C ASN A 60 9.06 -14.73 18.12
N LYS A 61 9.17 -14.82 19.45
CA LYS A 61 10.33 -14.32 20.19
C LYS A 61 11.67 -14.95 19.77
N THR A 62 11.66 -16.11 19.13
CA THR A 62 12.83 -16.81 18.59
C THR A 62 13.15 -16.42 17.15
N GLY A 63 12.39 -15.51 16.55
CA GLY A 63 12.58 -15.06 15.18
C GLY A 63 11.96 -15.96 14.11
N ASN A 64 11.30 -17.05 14.50
CA ASN A 64 10.60 -17.93 13.56
C ASN A 64 9.29 -17.31 13.12
N ILE A 65 8.94 -17.47 11.86
CA ILE A 65 7.67 -17.00 11.31
C ILE A 65 6.54 -17.85 11.92
N GLN A 66 5.69 -17.21 12.72
CA GLN A 66 4.45 -17.84 13.15
C GLN A 66 3.51 -17.93 11.97
N ILE A 67 2.86 -19.03 11.77
CA ILE A 67 1.86 -19.32 10.74
C ILE A 67 1.94 -18.35 9.55
N ASP A 68 2.51 -18.79 8.47
CA ASP A 68 2.69 -17.93 7.29
C ASP A 68 1.33 -17.63 6.60
N THR A 69 0.62 -16.65 7.15
CA THR A 69 -0.64 -16.15 6.61
C THR A 69 -0.46 -15.40 5.29
N TYR A 70 0.79 -15.16 4.89
CA TYR A 70 1.14 -14.42 3.67
C TYR A 70 1.88 -15.27 2.64
N LYS A 71 1.85 -16.59 2.80
CA LYS A 71 2.37 -17.49 1.76
C LYS A 71 1.67 -17.20 0.44
N ASP A 72 2.44 -17.10 -0.63
CA ASP A 72 1.95 -16.78 -1.97
C ASP A 72 1.19 -15.44 -2.08
N SER A 73 1.49 -14.51 -1.17
CA SER A 73 0.90 -13.17 -1.20
C SER A 73 1.43 -12.36 -2.37
N SER A 74 0.54 -11.63 -3.00
CA SER A 74 0.93 -10.66 -4.05
C SER A 74 0.05 -9.42 -4.04
N ILE A 75 0.63 -8.32 -4.47
CA ILE A 75 -0.03 -7.04 -4.73
C ILE A 75 0.31 -6.64 -6.15
N THR A 76 -0.70 -6.45 -6.99
CA THR A 76 -0.50 -6.08 -8.38
C THR A 76 -1.17 -4.75 -8.66
N TYR A 77 -0.41 -3.82 -9.20
CA TYR A 77 -0.88 -2.54 -9.70
C TYR A 77 -1.05 -2.63 -11.20
N CYS A 78 -2.23 -2.29 -11.70
CA CYS A 78 -2.56 -2.35 -13.11
C CYS A 78 -2.98 -0.97 -13.60
N ILE A 79 -2.41 -0.53 -14.71
CA ILE A 79 -2.87 0.63 -15.46
C ILE A 79 -2.95 0.25 -16.93
N ASP A 80 -4.17 0.29 -17.49
CA ASP A 80 -4.45 -0.18 -18.85
C ASP A 80 -3.88 -1.59 -19.11
N THR A 81 -2.86 -1.72 -19.93
CA THR A 81 -2.19 -3.00 -20.26
C THR A 81 -0.93 -3.26 -19.43
N GLU A 82 -0.48 -2.29 -18.64
CA GLU A 82 0.75 -2.41 -17.85
C GLU A 82 0.45 -2.92 -16.44
N GLU A 83 1.29 -3.82 -15.95
CA GLU A 83 1.18 -4.39 -14.61
C GLU A 83 2.51 -4.36 -13.87
N VAL A 84 2.45 -4.02 -12.58
CA VAL A 84 3.57 -4.17 -11.65
C VAL A 84 3.13 -5.07 -10.50
N LYS A 85 3.67 -6.28 -10.46
CA LYS A 85 3.35 -7.27 -9.43
C LYS A 85 4.44 -7.32 -8.38
N TYR A 86 4.09 -7.07 -7.14
CA TYR A 86 4.93 -7.35 -5.99
C TYR A 86 4.57 -8.70 -5.40
N GLN A 87 5.59 -9.52 -5.17
CA GLN A 87 5.48 -10.82 -4.51
C GLN A 87 6.26 -10.80 -3.21
N ARG A 88 5.78 -11.55 -2.24
CA ARG A 88 6.50 -11.75 -1.02
C ARG A 88 7.58 -12.82 -1.21
N LYS A 89 8.81 -12.49 -0.82
CA LYS A 89 9.94 -13.43 -0.74
C LYS A 89 10.53 -13.37 0.68
N GLY A 90 10.25 -14.38 1.48
CA GLY A 90 10.59 -14.35 2.91
C GLY A 90 9.86 -13.20 3.62
N ILE A 91 10.61 -12.26 4.18
CA ILE A 91 10.08 -11.07 4.86
C ILE A 91 9.96 -9.83 3.96
N ARG A 92 10.37 -9.92 2.69
CA ARG A 92 10.45 -8.79 1.78
C ARG A 92 9.40 -8.87 0.68
N TRP A 93 8.96 -7.71 0.26
CA TRP A 93 8.14 -7.54 -0.95
C TRP A 93 9.05 -7.11 -2.09
N VAL A 94 9.05 -7.86 -3.17
CA VAL A 94 9.91 -7.60 -4.34
C VAL A 94 9.06 -7.57 -5.61
N PRO A 95 9.35 -6.62 -6.53
CA PRO A 95 8.67 -6.61 -7.82
C PRO A 95 9.11 -7.81 -8.66
N ASN A 96 8.21 -8.37 -9.44
CA ASN A 96 8.48 -9.48 -10.34
C ASN A 96 7.83 -9.21 -11.71
N PRO A 97 8.61 -9.01 -12.77
CA PRO A 97 10.07 -8.89 -12.79
C PRO A 97 10.57 -7.65 -12.04
N ARG A 98 11.83 -7.67 -11.61
CA ARG A 98 12.41 -6.55 -10.82
C ARG A 98 12.36 -5.20 -11.54
N THR A 99 12.55 -5.21 -12.84
CA THR A 99 12.52 -4.02 -13.70
C THR A 99 11.13 -3.39 -13.78
N SER A 100 10.06 -4.13 -13.47
CA SER A 100 8.70 -3.60 -13.53
C SER A 100 8.46 -2.44 -12.55
N SER A 101 9.24 -2.34 -11.47
CA SER A 101 9.14 -1.22 -10.53
C SER A 101 9.42 0.15 -11.17
N ASN A 102 10.12 0.19 -12.30
CA ASN A 102 10.38 1.42 -13.06
C ASN A 102 9.09 2.02 -13.65
N LEU A 103 8.03 1.25 -13.73
CA LEU A 103 6.71 1.71 -14.19
C LEU A 103 5.95 2.49 -13.10
N ILE A 104 6.30 2.33 -11.83
CA ILE A 104 5.58 2.95 -10.71
C ILE A 104 5.39 4.47 -10.86
N PRO A 105 6.40 5.26 -11.27
CA PRO A 105 6.22 6.70 -11.43
C PRO A 105 5.17 7.10 -12.48
N ARG A 106 4.79 6.18 -13.36
CA ARG A 106 3.75 6.39 -14.38
C ARG A 106 2.34 6.15 -13.86
N PHE A 107 2.22 5.53 -12.68
CA PHE A 107 0.92 5.25 -12.07
C PHE A 107 0.31 6.51 -11.46
N PRO A 108 -1.02 6.62 -11.42
CA PRO A 108 -1.69 7.64 -10.63
C PRO A 108 -1.45 7.39 -9.12
N PHE A 109 -1.73 8.39 -8.30
CA PHE A 109 -1.61 8.29 -6.84
C PHE A 109 -0.18 8.11 -6.29
N THR A 110 0.84 8.52 -7.03
CA THR A 110 2.23 8.51 -6.53
C THR A 110 2.47 9.53 -5.42
N ASN A 111 1.60 10.52 -5.27
CA ASN A 111 1.61 11.51 -4.19
C ASN A 111 0.52 11.17 -3.14
N THR A 112 0.46 9.94 -2.71
CA THR A 112 -0.54 9.46 -1.75
C THR A 112 -0.09 9.74 -0.33
N LEU A 113 -0.99 10.33 0.46
CA LEU A 113 -0.84 10.50 1.89
C LEU A 113 -1.84 9.63 2.63
N PHE A 114 -1.36 8.77 3.52
CA PHE A 114 -2.20 7.97 4.40
C PHE A 114 -2.29 8.60 5.79
N VAL A 115 -3.47 9.08 6.14
CA VAL A 115 -3.74 9.65 7.48
C VAL A 115 -4.47 8.61 8.32
N SER A 116 -3.80 8.12 9.35
CA SER A 116 -4.34 7.14 10.28
C SER A 116 -5.04 7.82 11.45
N THR A 117 -6.11 7.20 11.98
CA THR A 117 -6.77 7.65 13.22
C THR A 117 -5.89 7.52 14.46
N THR A 118 -4.87 6.67 14.41
CA THR A 118 -3.93 6.45 15.53
C THR A 118 -2.70 7.37 15.49
N GLY A 119 -2.68 8.34 14.56
CA GLY A 119 -1.64 9.37 14.46
C GLY A 119 -0.24 8.83 14.15
N GLY A 120 0.27 9.13 12.97
CA GLY A 120 1.70 9.07 12.63
C GLY A 120 2.39 7.71 12.54
N ARG A 121 1.73 6.59 12.84
CA ARG A 121 2.38 5.27 12.79
C ARG A 121 2.67 4.74 11.38
N PHE A 122 2.11 5.37 10.37
CA PHE A 122 2.11 4.87 8.98
C PHE A 122 2.80 5.81 8.00
N PHE A 123 3.51 6.80 8.49
CA PHE A 123 4.23 7.73 7.63
C PHE A 123 5.71 7.33 7.52
N SER A 124 6.24 7.40 6.31
CA SER A 124 7.68 7.50 6.13
C SER A 124 8.15 8.85 6.68
N GLN A 125 9.42 8.92 7.06
CA GLN A 125 10.01 10.17 7.51
C GLN A 125 9.90 11.26 6.44
N GLU A 126 9.99 10.87 5.17
CA GLU A 126 9.86 11.79 4.03
C GLU A 126 8.45 12.39 3.96
N LEU A 127 7.39 11.57 4.09
CA LEU A 127 6.01 12.05 4.11
C LEU A 127 5.73 12.94 5.32
N PHE A 128 6.28 12.61 6.47
CA PHE A 128 6.19 13.44 7.65
C PHE A 128 6.83 14.81 7.43
N ASN A 129 8.00 14.86 6.82
CA ASN A 129 8.72 16.10 6.52
C ASN A 129 7.95 16.95 5.49
N ILE A 130 7.38 16.35 4.46
CA ILE A 130 6.53 17.02 3.47
C ILE A 130 5.30 17.63 4.16
N ASN A 131 4.62 16.87 5.00
CA ASN A 131 3.46 17.36 5.73
C ASN A 131 3.82 18.52 6.66
N ARG A 132 4.92 18.41 7.38
CA ARG A 132 5.39 19.48 8.27
C ARG A 132 5.71 20.75 7.48
N ALA A 133 6.39 20.63 6.35
CA ALA A 133 6.69 21.75 5.47
C ALA A 133 5.40 22.40 4.93
N THR A 134 4.43 21.59 4.48
CA THR A 134 3.14 22.07 3.98
C THR A 134 2.34 22.76 5.08
N PHE A 135 2.30 22.21 6.28
CA PHE A 135 1.64 22.84 7.43
C PHE A 135 2.26 24.17 7.80
N ASN A 136 3.58 24.27 7.79
CA ASN A 136 4.29 25.51 8.10
C ASN A 136 4.08 26.60 7.05
N THR A 137 3.75 26.23 5.81
CA THR A 137 3.49 27.20 4.74
C THR A 137 2.02 27.60 4.63
N VAL A 138 1.10 26.84 5.20
CA VAL A 138 -0.35 27.08 5.11
C VAL A 138 -0.92 27.60 6.43
N ALA A 139 -0.26 27.41 7.57
CA ALA A 139 -0.69 27.99 8.83
C ALA A 139 -0.54 29.52 8.78
N PRO A 140 -1.62 30.31 8.85
CA PRO A 140 -1.50 31.75 8.99
C PRO A 140 -0.81 32.09 10.31
N ASP A 141 0.03 33.08 10.27
CA ASP A 141 0.68 33.63 11.46
C ASP A 141 -0.35 34.07 12.52
#